data_1c37ee20e0d9db3954188cc48e964b11
#
_entry.id   1c37ee20e0d9db3954188cc48e964b11
#
_cell.length_a   1.000
_cell.length_b   1.000
_cell.length_c   1.000
_cell.angle_alpha   90.00
_cell.angle_beta   90.00
_cell.angle_gamma   90.00
#
_symmetry.space_group_name_H-M   'P 1'
#
loop_
_entity.id
_entity.type
_entity.pdbx_description
1 polymer ?
#
loop_
_entity_poly.entity_id
_entity_poly.type
_entity_poly.pdbx_seq_one_letter_code
_entity_poly.pdbx_strand_id
1 'polypeptide(L)'
;DKAQLQYNPINKSKLEKVGFDYVALGHIHKPDYNTENNQKIIYPGSTIAMGFDELGKHGFIVGSIEKDKLEIAFIPVDKREFKEIEVNITEINDEDELLEKINNIYLEEDNLYKIILIGERNFEININNLYKFIKKENIIKIKNKTRLNYNLEKMVNDNTLKGIFINEIKEELTKNNYTK
;
A
#
# COMPACT_ATOMS: atom_id res chain seq x y z
N ASP A 1 16.46 -5.27 -9.72
CA ASP A 1 17.11 -4.31 -8.82
C ASP A 1 17.10 -2.95 -9.48
N LYS A 2 16.10 -2.13 -9.14
CA LYS A 2 16.15 -0.71 -9.49
C LYS A 2 17.17 -0.08 -8.56
N ALA A 3 18.31 0.30 -9.11
CA ALA A 3 19.24 1.18 -8.42
C ALA A 3 18.46 2.41 -7.95
N GLN A 4 18.16 2.49 -6.66
CA GLN A 4 17.65 3.71 -6.08
C GLN A 4 18.71 4.77 -6.35
N LEU A 5 18.35 5.79 -7.12
CA LEU A 5 19.18 6.97 -7.29
C LEU A 5 19.38 7.58 -5.90
N GLN A 6 20.52 7.29 -5.30
CA GLN A 6 20.90 7.87 -4.02
C GLN A 6 21.36 9.31 -4.29
N TYR A 7 20.47 10.25 -4.05
CA TYR A 7 20.84 11.65 -4.07
C TYR A 7 21.62 11.97 -2.78
N ASN A 8 22.87 12.42 -2.95
CA ASN A 8 23.71 12.92 -1.90
C ASN A 8 23.78 12.00 -0.66
N PRO A 9 24.30 10.77 -0.78
CA PRO A 9 24.32 9.81 0.30
C PRO A 9 25.17 10.30 1.47
N ILE A 10 24.59 10.32 2.67
CA ILE A 10 25.26 10.70 3.90
C ILE A 10 25.62 9.44 4.67
N ASN A 11 26.90 9.31 5.02
CA ASN A 11 27.34 8.23 5.91
C ASN A 11 27.07 8.62 7.37
N LYS A 12 26.01 8.02 7.95
CA LYS A 12 25.55 8.29 9.31
C LYS A 12 26.67 8.12 10.34
N SER A 13 27.47 7.04 10.24
CA SER A 13 28.59 6.80 11.18
C SER A 13 29.71 7.83 11.11
N LYS A 14 29.92 8.43 9.93
CA LYS A 14 30.90 9.54 9.82
C LYS A 14 30.34 10.80 10.44
N LEU A 15 29.05 11.07 10.26
CA LEU A 15 28.37 12.24 10.79
C LEU A 15 28.30 12.20 12.33
N GLU A 16 28.07 11.03 12.91
CA GLU A 16 28.08 10.80 14.36
C GLU A 16 29.44 11.11 14.99
N LYS A 17 30.53 10.76 14.29
CA LYS A 17 31.93 11.02 14.78
C LYS A 17 32.29 12.50 14.81
N VAL A 18 31.57 13.36 14.12
CA VAL A 18 31.84 14.82 14.16
C VAL A 18 31.46 15.42 15.50
N GLY A 19 30.53 14.78 16.24
CA GLY A 19 30.18 15.18 17.61
C GLY A 19 29.21 16.35 17.70
N PHE A 20 28.36 16.56 16.68
CA PHE A 20 27.25 17.52 16.77
C PHE A 20 26.25 17.11 17.84
N ASP A 21 25.70 18.09 18.54
CA ASP A 21 24.61 17.86 19.50
C ASP A 21 23.28 17.51 18.81
N TYR A 22 23.06 18.05 17.59
CA TYR A 22 21.90 17.77 16.77
C TYR A 22 22.20 17.96 15.30
N VAL A 23 21.63 17.11 14.45
CA VAL A 23 21.70 17.20 12.99
C VAL A 23 20.31 17.04 12.41
N ALA A 24 19.76 18.13 11.89
CA ALA A 24 18.50 18.12 11.13
C ALA A 24 18.79 17.78 9.67
N LEU A 25 18.26 16.67 9.21
CA LEU A 25 18.34 16.24 7.80
C LEU A 25 17.03 16.48 7.09
N GLY A 26 17.10 16.88 5.83
CA GLY A 26 15.95 17.08 4.94
C GLY A 26 15.88 16.03 3.83
N HIS A 27 15.03 16.27 2.82
CA HIS A 27 14.84 15.47 1.62
C HIS A 27 14.05 14.16 1.82
N ILE A 28 14.21 13.45 2.91
CA ILE A 28 13.45 12.24 3.20
C ILE A 28 12.12 12.64 3.84
N HIS A 29 11.00 12.29 3.17
CA HIS A 29 9.66 12.64 3.63
C HIS A 29 9.16 11.76 4.77
N LYS A 30 9.67 10.54 4.88
CA LYS A 30 9.35 9.66 5.99
C LYS A 30 10.12 10.10 7.24
N PRO A 31 9.43 10.34 8.38
CA PRO A 31 10.10 10.67 9.63
C PRO A 31 11.03 9.54 10.10
N ASP A 32 12.23 9.89 10.52
CA ASP A 32 13.17 9.00 11.21
C ASP A 32 13.73 9.71 12.42
N TYR A 33 13.11 9.47 13.56
CA TYR A 33 13.51 10.03 14.85
C TYR A 33 13.18 9.03 15.97
N ASN A 34 13.99 9.07 17.02
CA ASN A 34 13.74 8.29 18.22
C ASN A 34 14.04 9.15 19.45
N THR A 35 13.02 9.39 20.24
CA THR A 35 13.11 10.19 21.47
C THR A 35 13.72 9.43 22.64
N GLU A 36 13.67 8.09 22.63
CA GLU A 36 14.13 7.25 23.73
C GLU A 36 15.65 7.00 23.71
N ASN A 37 16.27 7.01 22.53
CA ASN A 37 17.67 6.63 22.34
C ASN A 37 18.61 7.81 22.12
N ASN A 38 18.23 9.05 22.46
CA ASN A 38 19.04 10.26 22.24
C ASN A 38 19.57 10.36 20.80
N GLN A 39 18.76 9.99 19.82
CA GLN A 39 19.13 10.07 18.41
C GLN A 39 19.37 11.52 18.03
N LYS A 40 20.60 11.83 17.63
CA LYS A 40 21.02 13.20 17.28
C LYS A 40 20.83 13.54 15.81
N ILE A 41 20.80 12.53 14.93
CA ILE A 41 20.64 12.70 13.47
C ILE A 41 19.21 12.34 13.10
N ILE A 42 18.44 13.33 12.68
CA ILE A 42 16.99 13.24 12.59
C ILE A 42 16.50 13.69 11.23
N TYR A 43 15.58 12.92 10.64
CA TYR A 43 14.72 13.33 9.54
C TYR A 43 13.34 13.65 10.12
N PRO A 44 12.87 14.89 10.12
CA PRO A 44 11.53 15.22 10.60
C PRO A 44 10.43 14.73 9.66
N GLY A 45 10.78 14.37 8.43
CA GLY A 45 9.82 14.07 7.38
C GLY A 45 9.29 15.33 6.69
N SER A 46 8.25 15.15 5.89
CA SER A 46 7.44 16.23 5.34
C SER A 46 6.35 16.67 6.33
N THR A 47 5.88 17.89 6.24
CA THR A 47 4.78 18.39 7.09
C THR A 47 3.42 17.84 6.70
N ILE A 48 3.26 17.43 5.44
CA ILE A 48 2.06 16.78 4.90
C ILE A 48 2.48 15.64 3.99
N ALA A 49 1.67 14.58 3.94
CA ALA A 49 1.84 13.51 2.97
C ALA A 49 1.41 13.95 1.57
N MET A 50 2.14 13.51 0.54
CA MET A 50 1.85 13.82 -0.86
C MET A 50 1.21 12.63 -1.61
N GLY A 51 1.18 11.45 -1.01
CA GLY A 51 0.65 10.25 -1.65
C GLY A 51 0.71 8.99 -0.80
N PHE A 52 0.34 7.87 -1.41
CA PHE A 52 0.29 6.55 -0.74
C PHE A 52 1.68 5.91 -0.50
N ASP A 53 2.74 6.53 -0.87
CA ASP A 53 4.11 6.18 -0.54
C ASP A 53 4.58 6.82 0.78
N GLU A 54 3.75 7.71 1.34
CA GLU A 54 4.02 8.48 2.54
C GLU A 54 2.90 8.25 3.58
N LEU A 55 2.66 7.00 3.96
CA LEU A 55 1.62 6.65 4.93
C LEU A 55 2.00 7.06 6.35
N GLY A 56 0.98 7.37 7.15
CA GLY A 56 1.09 7.73 8.56
C GLY A 56 1.07 9.23 8.81
N LYS A 57 1.38 9.61 10.05
CA LYS A 57 1.36 10.99 10.49
C LYS A 57 2.55 11.79 9.96
N HIS A 58 2.25 13.00 9.49
CA HIS A 58 3.22 13.98 9.05
C HIS A 58 3.17 15.23 9.90
N GLY A 59 4.31 15.91 10.02
CA GLY A 59 4.41 17.04 10.93
C GLY A 59 5.81 17.61 11.00
N PHE A 60 6.17 18.12 12.16
CA PHE A 60 7.48 18.68 12.40
C PHE A 60 7.99 18.31 13.80
N ILE A 61 9.28 18.52 14.02
CA ILE A 61 9.93 18.29 15.30
C ILE A 61 10.19 19.62 15.97
N VAL A 62 9.82 19.71 17.24
CA VAL A 62 10.17 20.79 18.13
C VAL A 62 11.02 20.28 19.26
N GLY A 63 11.86 21.12 19.84
CA GLY A 63 12.65 20.71 20.99
C GLY A 63 13.63 21.77 21.48
N SER A 64 14.36 21.41 22.52
CA SER A 64 15.45 22.18 23.07
C SER A 64 16.77 21.39 22.97
N ILE A 65 17.83 22.11 22.71
CA ILE A 65 19.18 21.56 22.60
C ILE A 65 20.03 22.29 23.64
N GLU A 66 20.54 21.55 24.58
CA GLU A 66 21.57 22.00 25.54
C GLU A 66 22.80 21.11 25.39
N LYS A 67 23.90 21.49 25.97
CA LYS A 67 25.08 20.65 25.95
C LYS A 67 24.78 19.27 26.54
N ASP A 68 24.97 18.22 25.74
CA ASP A 68 24.73 16.82 26.10
C ASP A 68 23.25 16.45 26.41
N LYS A 69 22.30 17.36 26.13
CA LYS A 69 20.88 17.13 26.35
C LYS A 69 20.06 17.52 25.11
N LEU A 70 19.30 16.59 24.58
CA LEU A 70 18.38 16.79 23.47
C LEU A 70 16.98 16.37 23.91
N GLU A 71 16.05 17.30 23.93
CA GLU A 71 14.64 17.04 24.17
C GLU A 71 13.86 17.38 22.91
N ILE A 72 13.20 16.41 22.32
CA ILE A 72 12.44 16.58 21.08
C ILE A 72 11.05 15.96 21.18
N ALA A 73 10.09 16.57 20.49
CA ALA A 73 8.76 16.04 20.30
C ALA A 73 8.34 16.18 18.85
N PHE A 74 7.67 15.18 18.33
CA PHE A 74 7.03 15.25 17.02
C PHE A 74 5.62 15.83 17.17
N ILE A 75 5.33 16.85 16.41
CA ILE A 75 4.03 17.52 16.38
C ILE A 75 3.36 17.19 15.04
N PRO A 76 2.37 16.29 15.02
CA PRO A 76 1.59 16.04 13.81
C PRO A 76 0.75 17.27 13.47
N VAL A 77 0.73 17.65 12.20
CA VAL A 77 -0.03 18.81 11.70
C VAL A 77 -0.89 18.50 10.50
N ASP A 78 -0.69 17.33 9.90
CA ASP A 78 -1.53 16.87 8.82
C ASP A 78 -2.97 16.60 9.33
N LYS A 79 -3.94 17.23 8.68
CA LYS A 79 -5.36 16.98 8.93
C LYS A 79 -5.88 15.77 8.18
N ARG A 80 -5.14 15.33 7.15
CA ARG A 80 -5.55 14.29 6.21
C ARG A 80 -4.43 13.29 6.03
N GLU A 81 -4.72 12.03 6.25
CA GLU A 81 -3.79 10.93 6.04
C GLU A 81 -4.15 10.13 4.78
N PHE A 82 -3.12 9.60 4.12
CA PHE A 82 -3.31 8.55 3.13
C PHE A 82 -3.34 7.18 3.83
N LYS A 83 -4.40 6.42 3.61
CA LYS A 83 -4.59 5.09 4.22
C LYS A 83 -4.84 4.04 3.15
N GLU A 84 -4.28 2.84 3.35
CA GLU A 84 -4.54 1.68 2.50
C GLU A 84 -5.45 0.71 3.23
N ILE A 85 -6.45 0.17 2.53
CA ILE A 85 -7.37 -0.85 3.06
C ILE A 85 -7.35 -2.04 2.10
N GLU A 86 -7.00 -3.20 2.63
CA GLU A 86 -7.12 -4.45 1.89
C GLU A 86 -8.54 -5.01 2.02
N VAL A 87 -9.14 -5.33 0.89
CA VAL A 87 -10.47 -5.92 0.80
C VAL A 87 -10.34 -7.31 0.17
N ASN A 88 -10.52 -8.33 0.98
CA ASN A 88 -10.57 -9.70 0.48
C ASN A 88 -11.93 -9.96 -0.19
N ILE A 89 -11.88 -10.40 -1.44
CA ILE A 89 -13.08 -10.61 -2.27
C ILE A 89 -13.33 -12.09 -2.61
N THR A 90 -12.66 -13.02 -1.94
CA THR A 90 -12.75 -14.45 -2.26
C THR A 90 -14.19 -14.98 -2.19
N GLU A 91 -15.02 -14.41 -1.31
CA GLU A 91 -16.43 -14.80 -1.14
C GLU A 91 -17.41 -13.95 -1.96
N ILE A 92 -16.92 -13.02 -2.77
CA ILE A 92 -17.71 -12.13 -3.61
C ILE A 92 -17.97 -12.80 -4.96
N ASN A 93 -19.21 -12.78 -5.42
CA ASN A 93 -19.61 -13.50 -6.61
C ASN A 93 -19.71 -12.62 -7.87
N ASP A 94 -19.92 -11.31 -7.69
CA ASP A 94 -20.08 -10.37 -8.79
C ASP A 94 -19.63 -8.95 -8.43
N GLU A 95 -19.70 -8.04 -9.40
CA GLU A 95 -19.28 -6.65 -9.24
C GLU A 95 -20.24 -5.84 -8.35
N ASP A 96 -21.51 -6.20 -8.30
CA ASP A 96 -22.53 -5.51 -7.49
C ASP A 96 -22.30 -5.79 -6.00
N GLU A 97 -22.04 -7.05 -5.61
CA GLU A 97 -21.64 -7.41 -4.26
C GLU A 97 -20.32 -6.73 -3.85
N LEU A 98 -19.37 -6.65 -4.78
CA LEU A 98 -18.11 -5.95 -4.53
C LEU A 98 -18.34 -4.46 -4.26
N LEU A 99 -19.18 -3.84 -5.06
CA LEU A 99 -19.54 -2.43 -4.93
C LEU A 99 -20.24 -2.17 -3.59
N GLU A 100 -21.19 -3.03 -3.22
CA GLU A 100 -21.87 -2.96 -1.93
C GLU A 100 -20.89 -3.09 -0.77
N LYS A 101 -19.99 -4.07 -0.83
CA LYS A 101 -18.94 -4.25 0.19
C LYS A 101 -18.07 -3.02 0.35
N ILE A 102 -17.59 -2.42 -0.76
CA ILE A 102 -16.76 -1.20 -0.73
C ILE A 102 -17.54 -0.02 -0.13
N ASN A 103 -18.82 0.15 -0.54
CA ASN A 103 -19.65 1.25 -0.04
C ASN A 103 -19.97 1.13 1.47
N ASN A 104 -19.96 -0.08 2.02
CA ASN A 104 -20.22 -0.35 3.43
C ASN A 104 -18.97 -0.24 4.32
N ILE A 105 -17.76 -0.05 3.77
CA ILE A 105 -16.56 0.15 4.57
C ILE A 105 -16.70 1.46 5.35
N TYR A 106 -16.47 1.43 6.68
CA TYR A 106 -16.36 2.67 7.45
C TYR A 106 -15.06 3.40 7.10
N LEU A 107 -15.18 4.65 6.71
CA LEU A 107 -14.06 5.53 6.36
C LEU A 107 -14.19 6.85 7.12
N GLU A 108 -13.10 7.33 7.68
CA GLU A 108 -13.03 8.67 8.26
C GLU A 108 -13.03 9.71 7.12
N GLU A 109 -13.88 10.73 7.24
CA GLU A 109 -14.15 11.70 6.15
C GLU A 109 -12.91 12.48 5.71
N ASP A 110 -12.04 12.82 6.66
CA ASP A 110 -10.87 13.64 6.40
C ASP A 110 -9.73 12.89 5.68
N ASN A 111 -9.74 11.55 5.70
CA ASN A 111 -8.66 10.74 5.14
C ASN A 111 -8.90 10.34 3.69
N LEU A 112 -7.81 10.07 2.97
CA LEU A 112 -7.83 9.59 1.59
C LEU A 112 -7.45 8.10 1.54
N TYR A 113 -8.24 7.33 0.81
CA TYR A 113 -8.11 5.88 0.83
C TYR A 113 -7.70 5.30 -0.52
N LYS A 114 -6.81 4.30 -0.44
CA LYS A 114 -6.55 3.35 -1.50
C LYS A 114 -7.10 1.99 -1.10
N ILE A 115 -8.06 1.50 -1.87
CA ILE A 115 -8.57 0.14 -1.72
C ILE A 115 -7.68 -0.81 -2.51
N ILE A 116 -7.22 -1.87 -1.87
CA ILE A 116 -6.44 -2.95 -2.47
C ILE A 116 -7.29 -4.20 -2.44
N LEU A 117 -7.81 -4.59 -3.60
CA LEU A 117 -8.57 -5.84 -3.74
C LEU A 117 -7.61 -7.02 -3.73
N ILE A 118 -7.84 -7.98 -2.83
CA ILE A 118 -7.03 -9.18 -2.67
C ILE A 118 -7.92 -10.43 -2.68
N GLY A 119 -7.30 -11.60 -2.76
CA GLY A 119 -7.99 -12.89 -2.76
C GLY A 119 -8.24 -13.43 -4.16
N GLU A 120 -9.15 -14.39 -4.28
CA GLU A 120 -9.53 -15.02 -5.53
C GLU A 120 -10.89 -14.51 -6.02
N ARG A 121 -11.08 -14.49 -7.33
CA ARG A 121 -12.33 -14.09 -7.95
C ARG A 121 -12.70 -15.00 -9.12
N ASN A 122 -13.98 -15.12 -9.37
CA ASN A 122 -14.55 -15.87 -10.50
C ASN A 122 -15.26 -14.97 -11.54
N PHE A 123 -15.17 -13.64 -11.37
CA PHE A 123 -15.78 -12.65 -12.25
C PHE A 123 -14.75 -11.59 -12.68
N GLU A 124 -15.03 -10.87 -13.75
CA GLU A 124 -14.20 -9.74 -14.18
C GLU A 124 -14.53 -8.49 -13.39
N ILE A 125 -13.50 -7.71 -13.05
CA ILE A 125 -13.64 -6.45 -12.33
C ILE A 125 -13.31 -5.31 -13.27
N ASN A 126 -14.27 -4.43 -13.51
CA ASN A 126 -14.06 -3.19 -14.24
C ASN A 126 -13.81 -2.04 -13.26
N ILE A 127 -12.55 -1.71 -13.02
CA ILE A 127 -12.17 -0.63 -12.08
C ILE A 127 -12.81 0.71 -12.46
N ASN A 128 -12.93 1.03 -13.75
CA ASN A 128 -13.57 2.27 -14.19
C ASN A 128 -15.07 2.29 -13.88
N ASN A 129 -15.70 1.11 -13.91
CA ASN A 129 -17.09 0.98 -13.55
C ASN A 129 -17.29 1.16 -12.04
N LEU A 130 -16.42 0.56 -11.22
CA LEU A 130 -16.46 0.74 -9.77
C LEU A 130 -16.38 2.22 -9.38
N TYR A 131 -15.49 3.00 -10.00
CA TYR A 131 -15.39 4.44 -9.71
C TYR A 131 -16.67 5.23 -9.99
N LYS A 132 -17.50 4.80 -10.93
CA LYS A 132 -18.77 5.48 -11.23
C LYS A 132 -19.83 5.30 -10.16
N PHE A 133 -19.81 4.18 -9.45
CA PHE A 133 -20.86 3.78 -8.52
C PHE A 133 -20.43 3.78 -7.04
N ILE A 134 -19.13 3.97 -6.77
CA ILE A 134 -18.66 4.20 -5.41
C ILE A 134 -19.16 5.55 -4.91
N LYS A 135 -19.81 5.53 -3.75
CA LYS A 135 -20.44 6.71 -3.12
C LYS A 135 -19.49 7.50 -2.21
N LYS A 136 -18.24 7.05 -2.08
CA LYS A 136 -17.25 7.59 -1.17
C LYS A 136 -16.16 8.34 -1.93
N GLU A 137 -16.24 9.67 -1.93
CA GLU A 137 -15.32 10.55 -2.68
C GLU A 137 -13.88 10.48 -2.18
N ASN A 138 -13.68 10.05 -0.95
CA ASN A 138 -12.36 9.89 -0.35
C ASN A 138 -11.66 8.56 -0.70
N ILE A 139 -12.31 7.67 -1.45
CA ILE A 139 -11.64 6.55 -2.12
C ILE A 139 -11.07 7.04 -3.45
N ILE A 140 -9.79 7.41 -3.44
CA ILE A 140 -9.15 8.03 -4.60
C ILE A 140 -8.32 7.04 -5.44
N LYS A 141 -8.12 5.81 -4.95
CA LYS A 141 -7.38 4.79 -5.69
C LYS A 141 -7.91 3.39 -5.39
N ILE A 142 -8.07 2.59 -6.45
CA ILE A 142 -8.37 1.16 -6.34
C ILE A 142 -7.25 0.40 -7.06
N LYS A 143 -6.69 -0.59 -6.38
CA LYS A 143 -5.68 -1.49 -6.93
C LYS A 143 -6.17 -2.93 -6.89
N ASN A 144 -6.26 -3.56 -8.03
CA ASN A 144 -6.62 -4.97 -8.13
C ASN A 144 -5.37 -5.83 -8.04
N LYS A 145 -5.27 -6.63 -6.96
CA LYS A 145 -4.24 -7.65 -6.73
C LYS A 145 -4.86 -9.06 -6.64
N THR A 146 -6.12 -9.20 -7.04
CA THR A 146 -6.81 -10.49 -6.99
C THR A 146 -6.28 -11.46 -8.04
N ARG A 147 -6.48 -12.74 -7.81
CA ARG A 147 -6.21 -13.81 -8.77
C ARG A 147 -7.52 -14.36 -9.32
N LEU A 148 -7.55 -14.66 -10.63
CA LEU A 148 -8.67 -15.39 -11.21
C LEU A 148 -8.62 -16.83 -10.69
N ASN A 149 -9.72 -17.24 -10.04
CA ASN A 149 -9.95 -18.63 -9.73
C ASN A 149 -10.56 -19.29 -10.98
N TYR A 150 -9.74 -19.97 -11.74
CA TYR A 150 -10.20 -20.76 -12.87
C TYR A 150 -10.80 -22.05 -12.32
N ASN A 151 -12.13 -22.08 -12.14
CA ASN A 151 -12.82 -23.35 -11.91
C ASN A 151 -12.72 -24.18 -13.20
N LEU A 152 -11.63 -24.93 -13.31
CA LEU A 152 -11.34 -25.77 -14.47
C LEU A 152 -12.47 -26.75 -14.78
N GLU A 153 -13.21 -27.22 -13.77
CA GLU A 153 -14.32 -28.15 -13.95
C GLU A 153 -15.53 -27.50 -14.63
N LYS A 154 -15.83 -26.25 -14.31
CA LYS A 154 -16.89 -25.50 -15.01
C LYS A 154 -16.48 -25.10 -16.43
N MET A 155 -15.20 -24.83 -16.65
CA MET A 155 -14.68 -24.40 -17.94
C MET A 155 -14.55 -25.55 -18.95
N VAL A 156 -14.36 -26.77 -18.49
CA VAL A 156 -14.32 -28.01 -19.34
C VAL A 156 -15.65 -28.20 -20.10
N ASN A 157 -16.76 -27.78 -19.50
CA ASN A 157 -18.10 -27.92 -20.10
C ASN A 157 -18.53 -26.70 -20.95
N ASP A 158 -17.62 -25.73 -21.14
CA ASP A 158 -17.92 -24.54 -21.92
C ASP A 158 -17.52 -24.76 -23.40
N ASN A 159 -18.50 -24.62 -24.31
CA ASN A 159 -18.29 -24.75 -25.75
C ASN A 159 -17.55 -23.59 -26.39
N THR A 160 -16.82 -22.80 -25.58
CA THR A 160 -15.94 -21.73 -26.06
C THR A 160 -14.56 -22.25 -26.42
N LEU A 161 -13.81 -21.47 -27.21
CA LEU A 161 -12.42 -21.75 -27.56
C LEU A 161 -11.54 -22.00 -26.30
N LYS A 162 -11.88 -21.33 -25.21
CA LYS A 162 -11.23 -21.45 -23.90
C LYS A 162 -11.54 -22.80 -23.24
N GLY A 163 -12.80 -23.27 -23.32
CA GLY A 163 -13.19 -24.59 -22.84
C GLY A 163 -12.51 -25.72 -23.62
N ILE A 164 -12.45 -25.62 -24.94
CA ILE A 164 -11.76 -26.58 -25.80
C ILE A 164 -10.27 -26.67 -25.43
N PHE A 165 -9.60 -25.52 -25.27
CA PHE A 165 -8.19 -25.47 -24.89
C PHE A 165 -7.92 -26.08 -23.52
N ILE A 166 -8.78 -25.85 -22.54
CA ILE A 166 -8.68 -26.44 -21.19
C ILE A 166 -8.88 -27.95 -21.23
N ASN A 167 -9.79 -28.45 -22.07
CA ASN A 167 -9.99 -29.86 -22.29
C ASN A 167 -8.75 -30.54 -22.88
N GLU A 168 -8.16 -29.95 -23.91
CA GLU A 168 -6.92 -30.47 -24.50
C GLU A 168 -5.77 -30.52 -23.50
N ILE A 169 -5.58 -29.47 -22.70
CA ILE A 169 -4.57 -29.47 -21.63
C ILE A 169 -4.82 -30.57 -20.61
N LYS A 170 -6.08 -30.75 -20.17
CA LYS A 170 -6.47 -31.81 -19.23
C LYS A 170 -6.16 -33.20 -19.78
N GLU A 171 -6.49 -33.44 -21.04
CA GLU A 171 -6.17 -34.72 -21.71
C GLU A 171 -4.66 -34.95 -21.80
N GLU A 172 -3.89 -33.96 -22.17
CA GLU A 172 -2.43 -34.05 -22.23
C GLU A 172 -1.78 -34.30 -20.86
N LEU A 173 -2.25 -33.63 -19.81
CA LEU A 173 -1.78 -33.83 -18.43
C LEU A 173 -2.10 -35.26 -17.94
N THR A 174 -3.26 -35.82 -18.34
CA THR A 174 -3.66 -37.19 -17.98
C THR A 174 -2.85 -38.23 -18.72
N LYS A 175 -2.57 -38.02 -20.01
CA LYS A 175 -1.75 -38.92 -20.87
C LYS A 175 -0.28 -38.99 -20.40
N ASN A 176 0.26 -37.92 -19.89
CA ASN A 176 1.67 -37.79 -19.53
C ASN A 176 1.98 -38.00 -18.04
N ASN A 177 1.06 -38.51 -17.24
CA ASN A 177 1.23 -38.77 -15.80
C ASN A 177 1.77 -37.58 -14.97
N TYR A 178 1.52 -36.35 -15.39
CA TYR A 178 1.78 -35.17 -14.56
C TYR A 178 0.68 -35.02 -13.53
N THR A 179 0.58 -36.02 -12.66
CA THR A 179 -0.25 -35.91 -11.44
C THR A 179 0.54 -35.25 -10.34
N LYS A 180 0.23 -33.99 -10.10
CA LYS A 180 0.22 -33.41 -8.76
C LYS A 180 -0.80 -32.32 -8.70
#